data_a2608ac5d6ae93b330536554087108ca
#
_entry.id   a2608ac5d6ae93b330536554087108ca
#
_cell.length_a   1.000
_cell.length_b   1.000
_cell.length_c   1.000
_cell.angle_alpha   90.00
_cell.angle_beta   90.00
_cell.angle_gamma   90.00
#
_symmetry.space_group_name_H-M   'P 1'
#
loop_
_entity.id
_entity.type
_entity.pdbx_description
1 polymer ?
#
loop_
_entity_poly.entity_id
_entity_poly.type
_entity_poly.pdbx_seq_one_letter_code
_entity_poly.pdbx_strand_id
1 'polypeptide(L)'
;MKTQLMKRAAALCLAVVLTLSVNAAALFGGKEKAQPAEGSPTAQALEIRTYRGIPYHAQFLAAGGEGEDLTFTVEKEPKKGTVQIDGASFTYTPEGDSTGSDSFTYTATDSAGRVSQPATVSVTIEKAKSGVTYADTADSTAAVAAQDLAEAGIFTGAKIGDQYYFEPDKPVSRSEFLAMVMETA
;
A
#
# COMPACT_ATOMS: atom_id res chain seq x y z
N MET A 1 56.20 12.45 -38.31
CA MET A 1 54.87 12.11 -38.86
C MET A 1 54.31 10.77 -38.36
N LYS A 2 55.07 9.78 -37.92
CA LYS A 2 54.58 8.46 -37.44
C LYS A 2 53.96 8.49 -36.06
N THR A 3 54.34 9.40 -35.18
CA THR A 3 53.81 9.48 -33.77
C THR A 3 52.44 10.10 -33.65
N GLN A 4 52.00 10.91 -34.61
CA GLN A 4 50.65 11.49 -34.58
C GLN A 4 49.57 10.50 -35.08
N LEU A 5 49.94 9.57 -35.93
CA LEU A 5 49.04 8.57 -36.48
C LEU A 5 48.69 7.50 -35.43
N MET A 6 49.63 7.13 -34.56
CA MET A 6 49.40 6.18 -33.47
C MET A 6 48.51 6.75 -32.36
N LYS A 7 48.59 8.06 -32.10
CA LYS A 7 47.68 8.69 -31.09
C LYS A 7 46.24 8.81 -31.57
N ARG A 8 45.99 8.92 -32.87
CA ARG A 8 44.64 8.94 -33.45
C ARG A 8 44.02 7.55 -33.55
N ALA A 9 44.82 6.51 -33.75
CA ALA A 9 44.33 5.12 -33.74
C ALA A 9 43.94 4.65 -32.33
N ALA A 10 44.68 5.05 -31.27
CA ALA A 10 44.36 4.73 -29.89
C ALA A 10 43.09 5.43 -29.41
N ALA A 11 42.82 6.67 -29.86
CA ALA A 11 41.60 7.40 -29.53
C ALA A 11 40.33 6.81 -30.18
N LEU A 12 40.47 6.23 -31.38
CA LEU A 12 39.37 5.61 -32.10
C LEU A 12 38.97 4.24 -31.50
N CYS A 13 39.96 3.47 -31.02
CA CYS A 13 39.69 2.20 -30.35
C CYS A 13 39.02 2.37 -28.97
N LEU A 14 39.27 3.48 -28.24
CA LEU A 14 38.67 3.75 -26.96
C LEU A 14 37.20 4.18 -27.09
N ALA A 15 36.83 4.86 -28.20
CA ALA A 15 35.45 5.27 -28.46
C ALA A 15 34.56 4.13 -28.94
N VAL A 16 35.11 3.08 -29.55
CA VAL A 16 34.32 1.90 -30.01
C VAL A 16 34.10 0.89 -28.89
N VAL A 17 34.93 0.85 -27.85
CA VAL A 17 34.74 -0.04 -26.69
C VAL A 17 33.65 0.47 -25.73
N LEU A 18 33.35 1.80 -25.72
CA LEU A 18 32.32 2.36 -24.86
C LEU A 18 30.88 2.23 -25.42
N THR A 19 30.71 1.84 -26.68
CA THR A 19 29.37 1.68 -27.29
C THR A 19 28.92 0.25 -27.46
N LEU A 20 29.72 -0.75 -27.03
CA LEU A 20 29.37 -2.18 -27.11
C LEU A 20 29.04 -2.83 -25.75
N SER A 21 28.87 -2.07 -24.69
CA SER A 21 28.41 -2.59 -23.39
C SER A 21 26.89 -2.54 -23.18
N VAL A 22 26.11 -2.45 -24.28
CA VAL A 22 24.68 -2.57 -24.24
C VAL A 22 24.28 -3.90 -24.86
N ASN A 23 23.73 -4.81 -24.06
CA ASN A 23 23.03 -6.05 -24.44
C ASN A 23 23.82 -7.34 -24.66
N ALA A 24 24.63 -7.77 -23.68
CA ALA A 24 24.94 -9.19 -23.56
C ALA A 24 23.95 -9.95 -22.64
N ALA A 25 23.00 -9.27 -21.99
CA ALA A 25 22.01 -9.87 -21.09
C ALA A 25 20.78 -10.49 -21.80
N ALA A 26 20.64 -10.32 -23.10
CA ALA A 26 19.46 -10.80 -23.84
C ALA A 26 19.52 -12.27 -24.24
N LEU A 27 20.54 -13.05 -23.87
CA LEU A 27 20.74 -14.43 -24.29
C LEU A 27 20.44 -15.50 -23.22
N PHE A 28 20.16 -15.08 -21.98
CA PHE A 28 19.70 -15.98 -20.94
C PHE A 28 18.30 -15.51 -20.52
N GLY A 29 17.25 -16.25 -20.89
CA GLY A 29 15.85 -15.95 -20.67
C GLY A 29 15.40 -15.93 -19.19
N GLY A 30 16.06 -15.13 -18.37
CA GLY A 30 15.59 -14.69 -17.08
C GLY A 30 14.73 -13.43 -17.34
N LYS A 31 13.49 -13.37 -16.87
CA LYS A 31 12.71 -12.13 -16.77
C LYS A 31 13.48 -11.18 -15.84
N GLU A 32 14.36 -10.39 -16.42
CA GLU A 32 14.99 -9.27 -15.71
C GLU A 32 13.85 -8.32 -15.32
N LYS A 33 13.67 -8.11 -14.02
CA LYS A 33 12.79 -7.03 -13.55
C LYS A 33 13.37 -5.74 -14.13
N ALA A 34 12.60 -5.08 -14.99
CA ALA A 34 13.02 -3.81 -15.58
C ALA A 34 13.45 -2.88 -14.46
N GLN A 35 14.69 -2.39 -14.52
CA GLN A 35 15.17 -1.41 -13.57
C GLN A 35 14.39 -0.11 -13.78
N PRO A 36 13.90 0.57 -12.71
CA PRO A 36 13.18 1.83 -12.86
C PRO A 36 14.04 2.84 -13.64
N ALA A 37 13.41 3.67 -14.44
CA ALA A 37 14.08 4.79 -15.08
C ALA A 37 14.63 5.73 -13.99
N GLU A 38 15.75 6.38 -14.27
CA GLU A 38 16.35 7.35 -13.35
C GLU A 38 15.30 8.44 -13.00
N GLY A 39 15.12 8.73 -11.71
CA GLY A 39 14.12 9.67 -11.22
C GLY A 39 12.70 9.12 -11.12
N SER A 40 12.46 7.82 -11.36
CA SER A 40 11.15 7.21 -11.11
C SER A 40 10.73 7.33 -9.64
N PRO A 41 9.42 7.42 -9.34
CA PRO A 41 8.94 7.35 -7.97
C PRO A 41 9.30 5.99 -7.34
N THR A 42 9.30 5.96 -6.02
CA THR A 42 9.54 4.74 -5.23
C THR A 42 8.29 4.46 -4.40
N ALA A 43 7.53 3.42 -4.76
CA ALA A 43 6.42 2.94 -3.96
C ALA A 43 6.92 2.20 -2.71
N GLN A 44 6.24 2.36 -1.58
CA GLN A 44 6.64 1.82 -0.29
C GLN A 44 5.77 0.63 0.10
N ALA A 45 6.39 -0.40 0.68
CA ALA A 45 5.65 -1.52 1.23
C ALA A 45 4.82 -1.08 2.44
N LEU A 46 3.62 -1.68 2.58
CA LEU A 46 2.69 -1.40 3.66
C LEU A 46 2.30 -2.70 4.36
N GLU A 47 2.05 -2.61 5.65
CA GLU A 47 1.44 -3.67 6.43
C GLU A 47 0.14 -3.16 7.03
N ILE A 48 -0.96 -3.86 6.75
CA ILE A 48 -2.28 -3.50 7.25
C ILE A 48 -2.91 -4.69 7.97
N ARG A 49 -3.75 -4.39 8.95
CA ARG A 49 -4.53 -5.36 9.71
C ARG A 49 -5.99 -4.93 9.69
N THR A 50 -6.87 -5.87 9.47
CA THR A 50 -8.30 -5.67 9.56
C THR A 50 -8.97 -6.90 10.14
N TYR A 51 -10.28 -6.83 10.29
CA TYR A 51 -11.10 -7.97 10.71
C TYR A 51 -11.94 -8.49 9.55
N ARG A 52 -12.37 -9.74 9.66
CA ARG A 52 -13.27 -10.36 8.71
C ARG A 52 -14.51 -9.48 8.47
N GLY A 53 -14.74 -9.17 7.19
CA GLY A 53 -15.87 -8.34 6.76
C GLY A 53 -15.76 -6.85 7.08
N ILE A 54 -14.65 -6.38 7.66
CA ILE A 54 -14.44 -4.96 7.97
C ILE A 54 -13.50 -4.34 6.93
N PRO A 55 -13.96 -3.36 6.14
CA PRO A 55 -13.11 -2.63 5.20
C PRO A 55 -12.00 -1.86 5.91
N TYR A 56 -10.83 -1.80 5.27
CA TYR A 56 -9.68 -1.01 5.72
C TYR A 56 -9.40 0.11 4.74
N HIS A 57 -9.43 1.34 5.22
CA HIS A 57 -9.15 2.53 4.44
C HIS A 57 -7.74 3.05 4.72
N ALA A 58 -6.95 3.27 3.69
CA ALA A 58 -5.60 3.79 3.81
C ALA A 58 -5.19 4.61 2.59
N GLN A 59 -3.95 5.12 2.63
CA GLN A 59 -3.32 5.78 1.49
C GLN A 59 -2.12 4.98 1.03
N PHE A 60 -1.90 4.95 -0.28
CA PHE A 60 -0.65 4.48 -0.84
C PHE A 60 0.49 5.43 -0.46
N LEU A 61 1.67 4.87 -0.26
CA LEU A 61 2.87 5.64 0.07
C LEU A 61 3.89 5.52 -1.05
N ALA A 62 4.31 6.65 -1.59
CA ALA A 62 5.41 6.72 -2.53
C ALA A 62 6.23 8.01 -2.31
N ALA A 63 7.48 7.99 -2.73
CA ALA A 63 8.39 9.12 -2.64
C ALA A 63 9.11 9.35 -3.96
N GLY A 64 9.50 10.59 -4.24
CA GLY A 64 10.20 10.96 -5.48
C GLY A 64 9.27 11.03 -6.68
N GLY A 65 9.84 11.01 -7.88
CA GLY A 65 9.11 11.25 -9.12
C GLY A 65 9.10 12.73 -9.51
N GLU A 66 8.45 13.04 -10.63
CA GLU A 66 8.29 14.40 -11.15
C GLU A 66 6.82 14.83 -11.06
N GLY A 67 6.59 16.06 -10.60
CA GLY A 67 5.27 16.62 -10.34
C GLY A 67 4.78 16.35 -8.92
N GLU A 68 3.64 16.94 -8.59
CA GLU A 68 3.03 16.84 -7.25
C GLU A 68 2.07 15.66 -7.14
N ASP A 69 1.51 15.19 -8.25
CA ASP A 69 0.49 14.15 -8.27
C ASP A 69 1.07 12.82 -8.78
N LEU A 70 0.99 11.80 -7.95
CA LEU A 70 1.29 10.41 -8.31
C LEU A 70 -0.01 9.66 -8.58
N THR A 71 0.00 8.84 -9.63
CA THR A 71 -1.09 7.92 -9.94
C THR A 71 -0.73 6.52 -9.45
N PHE A 72 -1.67 5.84 -8.80
CA PHE A 72 -1.45 4.50 -8.24
C PHE A 72 -2.25 3.46 -9.02
N THR A 73 -1.64 2.30 -9.23
CA THR A 73 -2.26 1.17 -9.94
C THR A 73 -1.96 -0.13 -9.20
N VAL A 74 -2.98 -0.98 -9.02
CA VAL A 74 -2.80 -2.34 -8.49
C VAL A 74 -2.28 -3.22 -9.63
N GLU A 75 -1.09 -3.82 -9.43
CA GLU A 75 -0.45 -4.72 -10.38
C GLU A 75 -0.86 -6.19 -10.17
N LYS A 76 -1.08 -6.56 -8.93
CA LYS A 76 -1.53 -7.89 -8.54
C LYS A 76 -2.61 -7.77 -7.50
N GLU A 77 -3.77 -8.27 -7.84
CA GLU A 77 -4.94 -8.30 -6.95
C GLU A 77 -4.73 -9.24 -5.75
N PRO A 78 -5.37 -8.93 -4.61
CA PRO A 78 -5.41 -9.82 -3.46
C PRO A 78 -6.22 -11.08 -3.78
N LYS A 79 -6.10 -12.11 -2.94
CA LYS A 79 -6.80 -13.40 -3.12
C LYS A 79 -8.01 -13.56 -2.20
N LYS A 80 -8.07 -12.79 -1.13
CA LYS A 80 -9.07 -12.92 -0.06
C LYS A 80 -9.90 -11.65 0.14
N GLY A 81 -9.82 -10.72 -0.80
CA GLY A 81 -10.52 -9.45 -0.76
C GLY A 81 -10.45 -8.71 -2.08
N THR A 82 -10.96 -7.52 -2.09
CA THR A 82 -10.92 -6.58 -3.22
C THR A 82 -10.25 -5.28 -2.81
N VAL A 83 -9.65 -4.58 -3.78
CA VAL A 83 -9.06 -3.24 -3.59
C VAL A 83 -9.80 -2.26 -4.50
N GLN A 84 -10.30 -1.19 -3.90
CA GLN A 84 -10.83 -0.04 -4.64
C GLN A 84 -9.88 1.14 -4.44
N ILE A 85 -9.56 1.84 -5.53
CA ILE A 85 -8.66 3.00 -5.53
C ILE A 85 -9.48 4.27 -5.74
N ASP A 86 -9.19 5.29 -4.92
CA ASP A 86 -9.69 6.65 -5.08
C ASP A 86 -8.51 7.63 -4.92
N GLY A 87 -7.96 8.06 -6.05
CA GLY A 87 -6.75 8.89 -6.08
C GLY A 87 -5.55 8.20 -5.41
N ALA A 88 -5.05 8.79 -4.34
CA ALA A 88 -3.97 8.21 -3.53
C ALA A 88 -4.47 7.28 -2.42
N SER A 89 -5.79 7.21 -2.21
CA SER A 89 -6.40 6.36 -1.19
C SER A 89 -6.80 5.01 -1.77
N PHE A 90 -6.87 4.00 -0.91
CA PHE A 90 -7.45 2.72 -1.25
C PHE A 90 -8.31 2.17 -0.12
N THR A 91 -9.27 1.34 -0.49
CA THR A 91 -10.08 0.55 0.44
C THR A 91 -9.87 -0.91 0.13
N TYR A 92 -9.34 -1.66 1.10
CA TYR A 92 -9.28 -3.13 1.05
C TYR A 92 -10.50 -3.70 1.77
N THR A 93 -11.29 -4.51 1.07
CA THR A 93 -12.48 -5.17 1.62
C THR A 93 -12.25 -6.68 1.62
N PRO A 94 -12.17 -7.32 2.82
CA PRO A 94 -12.10 -8.78 2.91
C PRO A 94 -13.33 -9.44 2.30
N GLU A 95 -13.15 -10.54 1.53
CA GLU A 95 -14.25 -11.25 0.90
C GLU A 95 -14.81 -12.36 1.82
N GLY A 96 -16.12 -12.37 2.01
CA GLY A 96 -16.84 -13.41 2.74
C GLY A 96 -16.28 -13.65 4.15
N ASP A 97 -16.02 -14.92 4.45
CA ASP A 97 -15.48 -15.39 5.74
C ASP A 97 -13.94 -15.49 5.77
N SER A 98 -13.26 -14.79 4.87
CA SER A 98 -11.79 -14.85 4.75
C SER A 98 -11.08 -14.40 6.02
N THR A 99 -10.03 -15.14 6.39
CA THR A 99 -9.13 -14.83 7.52
C THR A 99 -7.68 -15.20 7.17
N GLY A 100 -6.74 -14.74 8.01
CA GLY A 100 -5.30 -14.98 7.85
C GLY A 100 -4.66 -14.01 6.87
N SER A 101 -3.53 -14.37 6.28
CA SER A 101 -2.74 -13.46 5.45
C SER A 101 -3.26 -13.39 4.02
N ASP A 102 -3.19 -12.19 3.47
CA ASP A 102 -3.38 -11.86 2.06
C ASP A 102 -2.33 -10.85 1.62
N SER A 103 -2.25 -10.53 0.35
CA SER A 103 -1.37 -9.49 -0.16
C SER A 103 -1.76 -9.06 -1.56
N PHE A 104 -1.47 -7.81 -1.87
CA PHE A 104 -1.54 -7.26 -3.22
C PHE A 104 -0.31 -6.39 -3.50
N THR A 105 -0.06 -6.03 -4.75
CA THR A 105 1.04 -5.14 -5.12
C THR A 105 0.54 -3.95 -5.91
N TYR A 106 1.20 -2.82 -5.75
CA TYR A 106 0.88 -1.60 -6.45
C TYR A 106 2.13 -0.89 -6.98
N THR A 107 1.94 -0.05 -7.98
CA THR A 107 2.94 0.86 -8.53
C THR A 107 2.49 2.30 -8.40
N ALA A 108 3.43 3.21 -8.39
CA ALA A 108 3.21 4.65 -8.49
C ALA A 108 3.77 5.15 -9.82
N THR A 109 3.01 5.99 -10.52
CA THR A 109 3.39 6.62 -11.79
C THR A 109 3.40 8.14 -11.61
N ASP A 110 4.46 8.80 -12.05
CA ASP A 110 4.59 10.25 -11.99
C ASP A 110 4.04 10.96 -13.23
N SER A 111 4.06 12.30 -13.22
CA SER A 111 3.58 13.13 -14.33
C SER A 111 4.36 12.97 -15.63
N ALA A 112 5.60 12.48 -15.57
CA ALA A 112 6.43 12.15 -16.74
C ALA A 112 6.17 10.72 -17.27
N GLY A 113 5.25 9.97 -16.65
CA GLY A 113 4.92 8.59 -17.03
C GLY A 113 5.95 7.56 -16.56
N ARG A 114 6.85 7.90 -15.64
CA ARG A 114 7.81 6.96 -15.06
C ARG A 114 7.14 6.16 -13.95
N VAL A 115 7.34 4.85 -13.98
CA VAL A 115 6.67 3.90 -13.08
C VAL A 115 7.66 3.37 -12.04
N SER A 116 7.23 3.25 -10.80
CA SER A 116 7.99 2.65 -9.70
C SER A 116 8.16 1.13 -9.89
N GLN A 117 9.08 0.52 -9.12
CA GLN A 117 8.98 -0.91 -8.86
C GLN A 117 7.70 -1.21 -8.06
N PRO A 118 7.09 -2.40 -8.27
CA PRO A 118 5.94 -2.82 -7.48
C PRO A 118 6.28 -2.93 -5.99
N ALA A 119 5.46 -2.32 -5.14
CA ALA A 119 5.50 -2.46 -3.70
C ALA A 119 4.40 -3.38 -3.20
N THR A 120 4.67 -4.11 -2.12
CA THR A 120 3.73 -5.08 -1.56
C THR A 120 2.96 -4.45 -0.41
N VAL A 121 1.64 -4.62 -0.42
CA VAL A 121 0.79 -4.42 0.75
C VAL A 121 0.48 -5.80 1.34
N SER A 122 0.96 -6.02 2.56
CA SER A 122 0.69 -7.23 3.34
C SER A 122 -0.55 -7.01 4.18
N VAL A 123 -1.52 -7.92 4.10
CA VAL A 123 -2.79 -7.82 4.81
C VAL A 123 -2.92 -8.96 5.80
N THR A 124 -3.27 -8.64 7.05
CA THR A 124 -3.68 -9.62 8.06
C THR A 124 -5.16 -9.45 8.36
N ILE A 125 -5.95 -10.50 8.10
CA ILE A 125 -7.39 -10.52 8.35
C ILE A 125 -7.64 -11.35 9.61
N GLU A 126 -8.09 -10.71 10.67
CA GLU A 126 -8.39 -11.34 11.94
C GLU A 126 -9.87 -11.70 12.08
N LYS A 127 -10.17 -12.66 12.95
CA LYS A 127 -11.54 -12.95 13.36
C LYS A 127 -11.86 -12.18 14.62
N ALA A 128 -12.91 -11.36 14.60
CA ALA A 128 -13.42 -10.71 15.78
C ALA A 128 -13.90 -11.74 16.82
N LYS A 129 -13.65 -11.47 18.11
CA LYS A 129 -13.99 -12.33 19.25
C LYS A 129 -15.04 -11.69 20.16
N SER A 130 -15.14 -10.36 20.15
CA SER A 130 -16.08 -9.58 21.00
C SER A 130 -17.55 -9.88 20.72
N GLY A 131 -17.88 -10.44 19.55
CA GLY A 131 -19.27 -10.60 19.11
C GLY A 131 -19.95 -9.28 18.74
N VAL A 132 -19.20 -8.17 18.71
CA VAL A 132 -19.68 -6.85 18.29
C VAL A 132 -19.51 -6.73 16.78
N THR A 133 -20.54 -6.27 16.11
CA THR A 133 -20.53 -5.89 14.70
C THR A 133 -21.27 -4.57 14.57
N TYR A 134 -20.62 -3.56 14.03
CA TYR A 134 -21.20 -2.22 13.90
C TYR A 134 -21.96 -2.10 12.57
N ALA A 135 -23.13 -1.44 12.64
CA ALA A 135 -23.98 -1.20 11.48
C ALA A 135 -23.59 0.08 10.71
N ASP A 136 -22.81 0.97 11.33
CA ASP A 136 -22.54 2.34 10.89
C ASP A 136 -21.07 2.66 10.61
N THR A 137 -20.20 1.63 10.52
CA THR A 137 -18.76 1.85 10.34
C THR A 137 -18.25 1.43 8.97
N ALA A 138 -19.07 0.83 8.10
CA ALA A 138 -18.62 0.23 6.83
C ALA A 138 -17.85 1.21 5.91
N ASP A 139 -18.28 2.48 5.86
CA ASP A 139 -17.66 3.53 5.04
C ASP A 139 -16.74 4.47 5.85
N SER A 140 -16.46 4.11 7.12
CA SER A 140 -15.66 4.93 8.02
C SER A 140 -14.22 4.45 8.12
N THR A 141 -13.27 5.37 8.07
CA THR A 141 -11.85 5.09 8.36
C THR A 141 -11.64 4.61 9.80
N ALA A 142 -12.62 4.81 10.69
CA ALA A 142 -12.60 4.37 12.07
C ALA A 142 -13.06 2.91 12.26
N ALA A 143 -13.50 2.20 11.21
CA ALA A 143 -14.09 0.86 11.31
C ALA A 143 -13.22 -0.15 12.09
N VAL A 144 -11.94 -0.21 11.74
CA VAL A 144 -10.98 -1.12 12.41
C VAL A 144 -10.71 -0.69 13.84
N ALA A 145 -10.53 0.62 14.07
CA ALA A 145 -10.30 1.15 15.43
C ALA A 145 -11.51 0.92 16.34
N ALA A 146 -12.74 1.06 15.82
CA ALA A 146 -13.96 0.75 16.55
C ALA A 146 -13.98 -0.73 16.98
N GLN A 147 -13.62 -1.64 16.06
CA GLN A 147 -13.53 -3.06 16.37
C GLN A 147 -12.44 -3.36 17.39
N ASP A 148 -11.28 -2.70 17.30
CA ASP A 148 -10.19 -2.84 18.29
C ASP A 148 -10.64 -2.46 19.69
N LEU A 149 -11.39 -1.37 19.83
CA LEU A 149 -11.93 -0.94 21.12
C LEU A 149 -12.94 -1.96 21.69
N ALA A 150 -13.77 -2.56 20.82
CA ALA A 150 -14.69 -3.62 21.23
C ALA A 150 -13.96 -4.92 21.63
N GLU A 151 -12.93 -5.32 20.87
CA GLU A 151 -12.12 -6.51 21.18
C GLU A 151 -11.34 -6.35 22.50
N ALA A 152 -10.92 -5.13 22.82
CA ALA A 152 -10.27 -4.80 24.07
C ALA A 152 -11.24 -4.64 25.25
N GLY A 153 -12.56 -4.65 24.99
CA GLY A 153 -13.57 -4.40 26.02
C GLY A 153 -13.63 -2.95 26.52
N ILE A 154 -13.00 -2.02 25.80
CA ILE A 154 -12.90 -0.62 26.22
C ILE A 154 -14.17 0.16 25.89
N PHE A 155 -14.71 -0.07 24.68
CA PHE A 155 -15.89 0.64 24.20
C PHE A 155 -16.62 -0.19 23.15
N THR A 156 -17.90 -0.41 23.35
CA THR A 156 -18.75 -1.17 22.44
C THR A 156 -19.83 -0.33 21.75
N GLY A 157 -19.84 1.00 21.98
CA GLY A 157 -20.86 1.88 21.42
C GLY A 157 -22.27 1.67 21.99
N ALA A 158 -23.27 2.16 21.28
CA ALA A 158 -24.67 1.99 21.63
C ALA A 158 -25.23 0.69 21.04
N LYS A 159 -26.02 -0.05 21.81
CA LYS A 159 -26.79 -1.22 21.33
C LYS A 159 -28.24 -0.84 21.16
N ILE A 160 -28.78 -0.96 19.94
CA ILE A 160 -30.18 -0.68 19.61
C ILE A 160 -30.76 -1.94 18.97
N GLY A 161 -31.63 -2.63 19.69
CA GLY A 161 -32.09 -3.96 19.30
C GLY A 161 -30.94 -4.96 19.30
N ASP A 162 -30.69 -5.60 18.18
CA ASP A 162 -29.60 -6.57 18.00
C ASP A 162 -28.35 -6.00 17.30
N GLN A 163 -28.34 -4.68 17.02
CA GLN A 163 -27.25 -4.01 16.31
C GLN A 163 -26.47 -3.09 17.24
N TYR A 164 -25.15 -2.99 16.97
CA TYR A 164 -24.27 -2.04 17.61
C TYR A 164 -24.01 -0.85 16.69
N TYR A 165 -23.86 0.34 17.27
CA TYR A 165 -23.58 1.60 16.61
C TYR A 165 -22.39 2.26 17.29
N PHE A 166 -21.36 2.57 16.54
CA PHE A 166 -20.15 3.23 17.02
C PHE A 166 -20.30 4.76 17.03
N GLU A 167 -21.10 5.29 16.11
CA GLU A 167 -21.31 6.72 15.86
C GLU A 167 -19.97 7.45 15.55
N PRO A 168 -19.22 7.07 14.47
CA PRO A 168 -17.85 7.52 14.22
C PRO A 168 -17.71 9.04 14.10
N ASP A 169 -18.75 9.74 13.69
CA ASP A 169 -18.76 11.20 13.50
C ASP A 169 -19.24 11.96 14.75
N LYS A 170 -19.61 11.26 15.81
CA LYS A 170 -20.08 11.89 17.04
C LYS A 170 -18.92 12.35 17.90
N PRO A 171 -18.90 13.63 18.33
CA PRO A 171 -17.89 14.11 19.25
C PRO A 171 -17.94 13.38 20.59
N VAL A 172 -16.80 12.89 21.06
CA VAL A 172 -16.66 12.28 22.39
C VAL A 172 -16.53 13.37 23.45
N SER A 173 -17.35 13.33 24.46
CA SER A 173 -17.25 14.24 25.60
C SER A 173 -16.03 13.91 26.48
N ARG A 174 -15.56 14.89 27.28
CA ARG A 174 -14.47 14.68 28.24
C ARG A 174 -14.77 13.57 29.26
N SER A 175 -16.03 13.46 29.69
CA SER A 175 -16.48 12.43 30.64
C SER A 175 -16.46 11.02 30.02
N GLU A 176 -16.93 10.89 28.78
CA GLU A 176 -16.88 9.62 28.03
C GLU A 176 -15.44 9.19 27.78
N PHE A 177 -14.57 10.11 27.37
CA PHE A 177 -13.15 9.81 27.18
C PHE A 177 -12.47 9.35 28.47
N LEU A 178 -12.73 10.02 29.61
CA LEU A 178 -12.20 9.62 30.90
C LEU A 178 -12.71 8.24 31.33
N ALA A 179 -13.98 7.92 31.08
CA ALA A 179 -14.53 6.60 31.38
C ALA A 179 -13.79 5.50 30.60
N MET A 180 -13.56 5.70 29.29
CA MET A 180 -12.79 4.75 28.46
C MET A 180 -11.35 4.56 28.98
N VAL A 181 -10.68 5.65 29.39
CA VAL A 181 -9.32 5.57 29.94
C VAL A 181 -9.28 4.80 31.25
N MET A 182 -10.32 4.91 32.08
CA MET A 182 -10.40 4.19 33.37
C MET A 182 -10.66 2.70 33.19
N GLU A 183 -11.28 2.27 32.09
CA GLU A 183 -11.48 0.85 31.78
C GLU A 183 -10.21 0.16 31.28
N THR A 184 -9.19 0.92 30.86
CA THR A 184 -7.89 0.40 30.41
C THR A 184 -6.84 0.29 31.51
N ALA A 185 -7.13 0.80 32.71
CA ALA A 185 -6.21 0.83 33.85
C ALA A 185 -6.47 -0.33 34.83
#